data_5c9675c113c92fdfff55de7ef177675d
#
_entry.id   5c9675c113c92fdfff55de7ef177675d
#
_cell.length_a   1.000
_cell.length_b   1.000
_cell.length_c   1.000
_cell.angle_alpha   90.00
_cell.angle_beta   90.00
_cell.angle_gamma   90.00
#
_symmetry.space_group_name_H-M   'P 1'
#
loop_
_entity.id
_entity.type
_entity.pdbx_description
1 polymer ?
#
loop_
_entity_poly.entity_id
_entity_poly.type
_entity_poly.pdbx_seq_one_letter_code
_entity_poly.pdbx_strand_id
1 'polypeptide(L)'
;MVKTIDTDLDFNGIIIFDYPGILAPFGGKIDDGENILEEFTTTDKGELVLNEGIALPIMGLDDGGYVVRFFLNEFPDNEDREVIFTDKYFYLNVTGDLYFADMAVFWEWEDYTGWVNADVPKGIYKVSLEGVHLLKGEETIYCYDLIFEKTNQLGTRDVEPRSDSRLY
;
A
#
# COMPACT_ATOMS: atom_id res chain seq x y z
N MET A 1 -10.11 -13.59 1.81
CA MET A 1 -9.79 -12.33 1.10
C MET A 1 -10.71 -11.24 1.62
N VAL A 2 -10.18 -10.11 2.01
CA VAL A 2 -10.95 -9.00 2.58
C VAL A 2 -11.52 -8.11 1.49
N LYS A 3 -10.68 -7.70 0.54
CA LYS A 3 -11.03 -6.72 -0.48
C LYS A 3 -10.25 -6.92 -1.76
N THR A 4 -10.93 -6.65 -2.88
CA THR A 4 -10.31 -6.50 -4.20
C THR A 4 -10.63 -5.11 -4.72
N ILE A 5 -9.61 -4.41 -5.20
CA ILE A 5 -9.74 -3.06 -5.78
C ILE A 5 -9.20 -3.12 -7.20
N ASP A 6 -10.04 -2.75 -8.17
CA ASP A 6 -9.62 -2.46 -9.54
C ASP A 6 -9.26 -0.99 -9.62
N THR A 7 -8.10 -0.67 -10.17
CA THR A 7 -7.62 0.70 -10.24
C THR A 7 -6.93 1.00 -11.57
N ASP A 8 -7.09 2.22 -12.05
CA ASP A 8 -6.28 2.81 -13.11
C ASP A 8 -5.37 3.86 -12.48
N LEU A 9 -4.06 3.72 -12.71
CA LEU A 9 -3.07 4.63 -12.19
C LEU A 9 -2.66 5.66 -13.24
N ASP A 10 -2.66 6.92 -12.82
CA ASP A 10 -2.15 8.06 -13.59
C ASP A 10 -0.77 8.52 -13.10
N PHE A 11 -0.34 8.03 -11.96
CA PHE A 11 0.95 8.30 -11.35
C PHE A 11 1.66 6.98 -11.04
N ASN A 12 2.98 6.99 -10.97
CA ASN A 12 3.80 5.78 -10.94
C ASN A 12 3.89 5.09 -9.57
N GLY A 13 2.81 5.05 -8.83
CA GLY A 13 2.77 4.36 -7.54
C GLY A 13 1.40 4.28 -6.90
N ILE A 14 1.34 3.34 -5.96
CA ILE A 14 0.20 3.12 -5.07
C ILE A 14 0.66 3.44 -3.65
N ILE A 15 -0.22 4.01 -2.86
CA ILE A 15 0.01 4.20 -1.43
C ILE A 15 -1.10 3.54 -0.62
N ILE A 16 -0.70 2.78 0.39
CA ILE A 16 -1.58 2.21 1.40
C ILE A 16 -1.22 2.90 2.71
N PHE A 17 -2.17 3.50 3.39
CA PHE A 17 -1.90 4.31 4.57
C PHE A 17 -3.02 4.29 5.60
N ASP A 18 -2.63 4.43 6.86
CA ASP A 18 -3.56 4.59 7.99
C ASP A 18 -3.97 6.05 8.15
N TYR A 19 -5.26 6.28 8.30
CA TYR A 19 -5.80 7.58 8.68
C TYR A 19 -6.56 7.42 10.03
N PRO A 20 -6.24 8.18 11.07
CA PRO A 20 -5.50 9.45 11.09
C PRO A 20 -3.99 9.35 11.28
N GLY A 21 -3.39 8.15 11.28
CA GLY A 21 -1.95 7.98 11.50
C GLY A 21 -1.06 8.82 10.58
N ILE A 22 -1.46 8.98 9.31
CA ILE A 22 -0.72 9.78 8.33
C ILE A 22 -0.58 11.26 8.73
N LEU A 23 -1.44 11.76 9.60
CA LEU A 23 -1.39 13.14 10.08
C LEU A 23 -0.29 13.39 11.13
N ALA A 24 0.17 12.32 11.80
CA ALA A 24 1.09 12.43 12.93
C ALA A 24 2.40 13.17 12.59
N PRO A 25 3.09 12.89 11.46
CA PRO A 25 4.31 13.62 11.11
C PRO A 25 4.10 15.12 10.83
N PHE A 26 2.84 15.54 10.67
CA PHE A 26 2.46 16.92 10.35
C PHE A 26 1.78 17.64 11.52
N GLY A 27 1.93 17.13 12.74
CA GLY A 27 1.33 17.73 13.92
C GLY A 27 -0.18 17.52 14.05
N GLY A 28 -0.74 16.55 13.36
CA GLY A 28 -2.16 16.19 13.42
C GLY A 28 -3.05 16.82 12.36
N LYS A 29 -2.47 17.62 11.44
CA LYS A 29 -3.22 18.30 10.38
C LYS A 29 -2.39 18.42 9.11
N ILE A 30 -3.03 18.15 7.96
CA ILE A 30 -2.50 18.44 6.63
C ILE A 30 -3.51 19.35 5.93
N ASP A 31 -3.07 20.52 5.45
CA ASP A 31 -3.94 21.47 4.75
C ASP A 31 -4.19 21.01 3.30
N ASP A 32 -5.35 21.36 2.76
CA ASP A 32 -5.68 21.10 1.36
C ASP A 32 -4.64 21.70 0.41
N GLY A 33 -4.23 20.94 -0.58
CA GLY A 33 -3.26 21.34 -1.58
C GLY A 33 -1.80 21.12 -1.19
N GLU A 34 -1.49 20.69 0.03
CA GLU A 34 -0.11 20.36 0.42
C GLU A 34 0.44 19.19 -0.38
N ASN A 35 1.71 19.33 -0.78
CA ASN A 35 2.47 18.24 -1.39
C ASN A 35 3.20 17.43 -0.32
N ILE A 36 2.53 16.45 0.27
CA ILE A 36 3.13 15.60 1.29
C ILE A 36 4.07 14.55 0.71
N LEU A 37 3.94 14.23 -0.58
CA LEU A 37 4.88 13.35 -1.25
C LEU A 37 6.29 13.95 -1.27
N GLU A 38 6.42 15.24 -1.55
CA GLU A 38 7.69 15.96 -1.47
C GLU A 38 8.27 15.89 -0.06
N GLU A 39 7.45 16.11 0.97
CA GLU A 39 7.87 16.01 2.38
C GLU A 39 8.41 14.61 2.70
N PHE A 40 7.76 13.56 2.22
CA PHE A 40 8.20 12.18 2.45
C PHE A 40 9.49 11.82 1.71
N THR A 41 9.79 12.46 0.60
CA THR A 41 10.98 12.18 -0.20
C THR A 41 12.18 13.08 0.12
N THR A 42 11.96 14.23 0.74
CA THR A 42 13.01 15.22 1.03
C THR A 42 13.31 15.42 2.52
N THR A 43 12.51 14.82 3.41
CA THR A 43 12.69 14.92 4.86
C THR A 43 12.65 13.53 5.51
N ASP A 44 12.90 13.47 6.83
CA ASP A 44 12.84 12.22 7.62
C ASP A 44 11.42 11.67 7.77
N LYS A 45 10.40 12.39 7.34
CA LYS A 45 9.00 11.97 7.47
C LYS A 45 8.70 10.68 6.71
N GLY A 46 9.36 10.45 5.56
CA GLY A 46 9.23 9.22 4.79
C GLY A 46 9.68 7.99 5.58
N GLU A 47 10.86 8.06 6.18
CA GLU A 47 11.35 6.99 7.06
C GLU A 47 10.46 6.80 8.30
N LEU A 48 9.96 7.89 8.87
CA LEU A 48 9.09 7.84 10.03
C LEU A 48 7.80 7.07 9.73
N VAL A 49 7.12 7.35 8.63
CA VAL A 49 5.86 6.66 8.29
C VAL A 49 6.06 5.19 8.00
N LEU A 50 7.20 4.81 7.44
CA LEU A 50 7.56 3.40 7.22
C LEU A 50 7.87 2.70 8.56
N ASN A 51 8.68 3.32 9.41
CA ASN A 51 9.10 2.74 10.69
C ASN A 51 7.95 2.63 11.69
N GLU A 52 7.04 3.59 11.69
CA GLU A 52 5.85 3.60 12.57
C GLU A 52 4.69 2.76 12.01
N GLY A 53 4.86 2.15 10.85
CA GLY A 53 3.81 1.34 10.24
C GLY A 53 2.60 2.16 9.78
N ILE A 54 2.81 3.39 9.38
CA ILE A 54 1.72 4.31 8.98
C ILE A 54 1.37 4.14 7.51
N ALA A 55 2.36 3.90 6.66
CA ALA A 55 2.17 3.81 5.22
C ALA A 55 3.06 2.75 4.58
N LEU A 56 2.59 2.21 3.46
CA LEU A 56 3.32 1.27 2.61
C LEU A 56 3.16 1.71 1.15
N PRO A 57 4.24 2.19 0.51
CA PRO A 57 4.21 2.54 -0.91
C PRO A 57 4.54 1.34 -1.79
N ILE A 58 3.89 1.28 -2.95
CA ILE A 58 4.27 0.41 -4.07
C ILE A 58 4.68 1.34 -5.21
N MET A 59 5.98 1.41 -5.50
CA MET A 59 6.56 2.42 -6.36
C MET A 59 7.08 1.85 -7.69
N GLY A 60 7.32 2.74 -8.65
CA GLY A 60 7.90 2.38 -9.92
C GLY A 60 6.94 1.60 -10.83
N LEU A 61 5.66 1.96 -10.79
CA LEU A 61 4.63 1.41 -11.64
C LEU A 61 4.47 2.26 -12.90
N ASP A 62 4.12 1.62 -14.00
CA ASP A 62 3.67 2.35 -15.18
C ASP A 62 2.18 2.68 -15.08
N ASP A 63 1.75 3.69 -15.83
CA ASP A 63 0.33 4.01 -15.97
C ASP A 63 -0.43 2.80 -16.50
N GLY A 64 -1.61 2.58 -15.98
CA GLY A 64 -2.46 1.48 -16.44
C GLY A 64 -3.35 0.88 -15.39
N GLY A 65 -4.01 -0.20 -15.76
CA GLY A 65 -4.93 -0.93 -14.91
C GLY A 65 -4.25 -2.01 -14.09
N TYR A 66 -4.58 -2.04 -12.81
CA TYR A 66 -4.08 -3.03 -11.85
C TYR A 66 -5.21 -3.53 -10.97
N VAL A 67 -5.03 -4.75 -10.47
CA VAL A 67 -5.86 -5.30 -9.39
C VAL A 67 -5.01 -5.31 -8.12
N VAL A 68 -5.60 -4.88 -7.01
CA VAL A 68 -4.97 -4.98 -5.68
C VAL A 68 -5.88 -5.79 -4.78
N ARG A 69 -5.33 -6.83 -4.16
CA ARG A 69 -6.09 -7.72 -3.28
C ARG A 69 -5.52 -7.68 -1.87
N PHE A 70 -6.41 -7.63 -0.90
CA PHE A 70 -6.08 -7.62 0.51
C PHE A 70 -6.52 -8.94 1.15
N PHE A 71 -5.60 -9.64 1.80
CA PHE A 71 -5.85 -10.89 2.52
C PHE A 71 -5.58 -10.68 4.01
N LEU A 72 -6.47 -11.16 4.87
CA LEU A 72 -6.34 -11.03 6.32
C LEU A 72 -6.25 -12.41 6.97
N ASN A 73 -5.09 -12.73 7.55
CA ASN A 73 -4.80 -14.01 8.19
C ASN A 73 -5.09 -15.24 7.29
N GLU A 74 -5.02 -15.05 6.00
CA GLU A 74 -5.16 -16.09 5.00
C GLU A 74 -4.21 -15.81 3.84
N PHE A 75 -3.89 -16.84 3.06
CA PHE A 75 -3.02 -16.73 1.89
C PHE A 75 -3.84 -16.87 0.61
N PRO A 76 -3.43 -16.19 -0.49
CA PRO A 76 -4.07 -16.37 -1.78
C PRO A 76 -3.92 -17.81 -2.27
N ASP A 77 -4.95 -18.29 -2.99
CA ASP A 77 -4.88 -19.55 -3.73
C ASP A 77 -3.83 -19.42 -4.84
N ASN A 78 -3.06 -20.47 -5.07
CA ASN A 78 -2.02 -20.50 -6.10
C ASN A 78 -2.53 -20.90 -7.50
N GLU A 79 -3.79 -21.24 -7.62
CA GLU A 79 -4.40 -21.59 -8.90
C GLU A 79 -4.44 -20.34 -9.81
N ASP A 80 -3.96 -20.50 -11.03
CA ASP A 80 -3.90 -19.42 -12.03
C ASP A 80 -3.13 -18.15 -11.58
N ARG A 81 -2.13 -18.33 -10.71
CA ARG A 81 -1.36 -17.26 -10.08
C ARG A 81 0.14 -17.50 -10.25
N GLU A 82 0.81 -16.57 -10.93
CA GLU A 82 2.26 -16.56 -11.07
C GLU A 82 2.86 -15.43 -10.23
N VAL A 83 3.64 -15.76 -9.22
CA VAL A 83 4.33 -14.76 -8.37
C VAL A 83 5.57 -14.28 -9.08
N ILE A 84 5.67 -12.97 -9.30
CA ILE A 84 6.81 -12.30 -9.97
C ILE A 84 7.84 -11.89 -8.93
N PHE A 85 7.39 -11.33 -7.79
CA PHE A 85 8.26 -11.02 -6.66
C PHE A 85 7.49 -11.12 -5.34
N THR A 86 8.24 -11.29 -4.25
CA THR A 86 7.72 -11.29 -2.88
C THR A 86 8.63 -10.46 -1.99
N ASP A 87 8.06 -9.50 -1.28
CA ASP A 87 8.74 -8.71 -0.25
C ASP A 87 8.14 -9.03 1.13
N LYS A 88 8.97 -9.51 2.03
CA LYS A 88 8.63 -9.90 3.42
C LYS A 88 9.65 -9.29 4.38
N TYR A 89 9.27 -8.65 5.42
CA TYR A 89 7.93 -8.16 5.81
C TYR A 89 7.99 -6.65 5.98
N PHE A 90 6.89 -5.99 5.68
CA PHE A 90 6.58 -4.65 6.16
C PHE A 90 5.73 -4.78 7.43
N TYR A 91 5.56 -3.67 8.15
CA TYR A 91 4.62 -3.59 9.26
C TYR A 91 3.64 -2.45 9.04
N LEU A 92 2.37 -2.68 9.36
CA LEU A 92 1.34 -1.65 9.37
C LEU A 92 0.61 -1.67 10.70
N ASN A 93 0.41 -0.47 11.27
CA ASN A 93 -0.37 -0.23 12.45
C ASN A 93 -1.65 0.51 12.06
N VAL A 94 -2.75 -0.21 11.98
CA VAL A 94 -4.05 0.35 11.60
C VAL A 94 -4.72 0.88 12.86
N THR A 95 -4.70 2.20 13.04
CA THR A 95 -5.29 2.88 14.21
C THR A 95 -6.68 3.40 13.95
N GLY A 96 -7.01 3.68 12.71
CA GLY A 96 -8.31 4.11 12.24
C GLY A 96 -8.76 3.24 11.07
N ASP A 97 -8.82 3.82 9.89
CA ASP A 97 -9.10 3.13 8.64
C ASP A 97 -7.85 3.05 7.78
N LEU A 98 -7.66 1.92 7.13
CA LEU A 98 -6.59 1.73 6.14
C LEU A 98 -7.14 2.07 4.76
N TYR A 99 -6.47 3.00 4.08
CA TYR A 99 -6.85 3.43 2.75
C TYR A 99 -5.85 3.03 1.69
N PHE A 100 -6.37 2.77 0.51
CA PHE A 100 -5.65 2.61 -0.73
C PHE A 100 -5.88 3.84 -1.60
N ALA A 101 -4.84 4.31 -2.27
CA ALA A 101 -4.96 5.39 -3.25
C ALA A 101 -3.83 5.34 -4.29
N ASP A 102 -4.07 5.97 -5.45
CA ASP A 102 -2.99 6.39 -6.35
C ASP A 102 -2.09 7.37 -5.58
N MET A 103 -0.79 7.22 -5.70
CA MET A 103 0.18 8.06 -4.98
C MET A 103 0.06 9.55 -5.34
N ALA A 104 -0.57 9.88 -6.46
CA ALA A 104 -0.89 11.25 -6.85
C ALA A 104 -1.70 12.02 -5.80
N VAL A 105 -2.48 11.33 -4.96
CA VAL A 105 -3.24 11.99 -3.87
C VAL A 105 -2.32 12.66 -2.84
N PHE A 106 -1.06 12.22 -2.73
CA PHE A 106 -0.06 12.83 -1.85
C PHE A 106 0.63 14.06 -2.47
N TRP A 107 0.49 14.23 -3.76
CA TRP A 107 1.01 15.39 -4.46
C TRP A 107 0.19 16.65 -4.17
N GLU A 108 -1.13 16.49 -4.07
CA GLU A 108 -2.07 17.56 -3.76
C GLU A 108 -3.11 17.00 -2.79
N TRP A 109 -2.83 17.16 -1.50
CA TRP A 109 -3.64 16.58 -0.45
C TRP A 109 -5.04 17.16 -0.40
N GLU A 110 -6.03 16.29 -0.33
CA GLU A 110 -7.42 16.61 -0.04
C GLU A 110 -8.04 15.41 0.66
N ASP A 111 -8.55 15.61 1.89
CA ASP A 111 -9.09 14.53 2.73
C ASP A 111 -10.13 13.70 1.98
N TYR A 112 -9.95 12.38 2.00
CA TYR A 112 -10.83 11.36 1.42
C TYR A 112 -10.99 11.39 -0.10
N THR A 113 -10.32 12.29 -0.81
CA THR A 113 -10.45 12.39 -2.27
C THR A 113 -9.57 11.33 -2.96
N GLY A 114 -10.20 10.43 -3.70
CA GLY A 114 -9.53 9.35 -4.40
C GLY A 114 -9.08 8.20 -3.51
N TRP A 115 -9.50 8.17 -2.26
CA TRP A 115 -9.17 7.09 -1.33
C TRP A 115 -10.22 5.99 -1.36
N VAL A 116 -9.76 4.74 -1.25
CA VAL A 116 -10.63 3.56 -1.14
C VAL A 116 -10.31 2.87 0.19
N ASN A 117 -11.32 2.65 1.02
CA ASN A 117 -11.14 1.91 2.27
C ASN A 117 -10.80 0.45 1.96
N ALA A 118 -9.69 -0.05 2.50
CA ALA A 118 -9.24 -1.42 2.31
C ALA A 118 -9.97 -2.44 3.18
N ASP A 119 -10.83 -1.96 4.10
CA ASP A 119 -11.62 -2.79 5.02
C ASP A 119 -10.77 -3.72 5.89
N VAL A 120 -9.57 -3.27 6.27
CA VAL A 120 -8.69 -3.98 7.20
C VAL A 120 -8.97 -3.49 8.61
N PRO A 121 -9.30 -4.38 9.56
CA PRO A 121 -9.61 -3.99 10.94
C PRO A 121 -8.42 -3.35 11.65
N LYS A 122 -8.71 -2.54 12.67
CA LYS A 122 -7.68 -1.98 13.56
C LYS A 122 -6.80 -3.08 14.14
N GLY A 123 -5.50 -2.82 14.19
CA GLY A 123 -4.52 -3.76 14.70
C GLY A 123 -3.15 -3.53 14.11
N ILE A 124 -2.20 -4.32 14.58
CA ILE A 124 -0.83 -4.33 14.08
C ILE A 124 -0.64 -5.57 13.22
N TYR A 125 -0.04 -5.38 12.05
CA TYR A 125 0.11 -6.45 11.06
C TYR A 125 1.53 -6.53 10.52
N LYS A 126 1.99 -7.77 10.30
CA LYS A 126 3.07 -8.08 9.38
C LYS A 126 2.45 -8.16 7.99
N VAL A 127 3.05 -7.52 7.01
CA VAL A 127 2.51 -7.46 5.65
C VAL A 127 3.52 -7.97 4.66
N SER A 128 3.12 -8.97 3.88
CA SER A 128 3.84 -9.41 2.69
C SER A 128 3.22 -8.76 1.47
N LEU A 129 4.07 -8.28 0.56
CA LEU A 129 3.66 -7.75 -0.74
C LEU A 129 4.13 -8.72 -1.82
N GLU A 130 3.22 -9.17 -2.65
CA GLU A 130 3.53 -10.00 -3.81
C GLU A 130 3.05 -9.33 -5.09
N GLY A 131 3.95 -9.18 -6.05
CA GLY A 131 3.62 -8.82 -7.42
C GLY A 131 3.28 -10.09 -8.20
N VAL A 132 2.14 -10.10 -8.87
CA VAL A 132 1.52 -11.33 -9.39
C VAL A 132 0.93 -11.12 -10.77
N HIS A 133 1.10 -12.11 -11.64
CA HIS A 133 0.26 -12.28 -12.82
C HIS A 133 -0.90 -13.21 -12.49
N LEU A 134 -2.13 -12.74 -12.66
CA LEU A 134 -3.31 -13.59 -12.62
C LEU A 134 -3.62 -14.02 -14.05
N LEU A 135 -3.64 -15.34 -14.28
CA LEU A 135 -3.82 -15.92 -15.61
C LEU A 135 -5.29 -16.28 -15.80
N LYS A 136 -5.99 -15.58 -16.68
CA LYS A 136 -7.40 -15.83 -17.02
C LYS A 136 -7.52 -16.19 -18.50
N GLY A 137 -7.37 -17.47 -18.82
CA GLY A 137 -7.31 -17.94 -20.20
C GLY A 137 -6.06 -17.37 -20.90
N GLU A 138 -6.27 -16.58 -21.94
CA GLU A 138 -5.18 -15.89 -22.67
C GLU A 138 -4.88 -14.50 -22.11
N GLU A 139 -5.64 -14.02 -21.14
CA GLU A 139 -5.48 -12.71 -20.52
C GLU A 139 -4.58 -12.79 -19.29
N THR A 140 -3.65 -11.84 -19.16
CA THR A 140 -2.83 -11.64 -17.97
C THR A 140 -3.26 -10.35 -17.26
N ILE A 141 -3.63 -10.47 -15.99
CA ILE A 141 -3.98 -9.34 -15.14
C ILE A 141 -2.83 -9.07 -14.19
N TYR A 142 -2.34 -7.83 -14.16
CA TYR A 142 -1.30 -7.39 -13.23
C TYR A 142 -1.92 -7.12 -11.86
N CYS A 143 -1.41 -7.81 -10.85
CA CYS A 143 -2.00 -7.81 -9.51
C CYS A 143 -0.94 -7.62 -8.43
N TYR A 144 -1.31 -6.89 -7.38
CA TYR A 144 -0.54 -6.82 -6.13
C TYR A 144 -1.37 -7.44 -5.01
N ASP A 145 -0.80 -8.45 -4.38
CA ASP A 145 -1.39 -9.11 -3.22
C ASP A 145 -0.71 -8.60 -1.95
N LEU A 146 -1.51 -8.06 -1.05
CA LEU A 146 -1.09 -7.65 0.29
C LEU A 146 -1.64 -8.66 1.29
N ILE A 147 -0.75 -9.36 1.97
CA ILE A 147 -1.09 -10.43 2.90
C ILE A 147 -0.81 -9.94 4.31
N PHE A 148 -1.86 -9.73 5.07
CA PHE A 148 -1.84 -9.20 6.43
C PHE A 148 -1.90 -10.34 7.45
N GLU A 149 -0.87 -10.44 8.28
CA GLU A 149 -0.83 -11.37 9.40
C GLU A 149 -0.84 -10.57 10.71
N LYS A 150 -1.88 -10.73 11.50
CA LYS A 150 -2.01 -9.99 12.76
C LYS A 150 -0.88 -10.35 13.73
N THR A 151 -0.30 -9.33 14.36
CA THR A 151 0.74 -9.47 15.38
C THR A 151 0.44 -8.59 16.59
N ASN A 152 1.17 -8.78 17.68
CA ASN A 152 0.97 -8.03 18.91
C ASN A 152 1.90 -6.83 19.06
N GLN A 153 2.94 -6.74 18.26
CA GLN A 153 3.95 -5.70 18.35
C GLN A 153 4.37 -5.21 16.96
N LEU A 154 4.56 -3.90 16.85
CA LEU A 154 5.19 -3.29 15.70
C LEU A 154 6.67 -3.70 15.70
N GLY A 155 7.07 -4.43 14.67
CA GLY A 155 8.46 -4.81 14.46
C GLY A 155 9.20 -3.84 13.55
N THR A 156 10.48 -4.13 13.33
CA THR A 156 11.26 -3.47 12.29
C THR A 156 11.04 -4.18 10.96
N ARG A 157 10.77 -3.43 9.91
CA ARG A 157 10.60 -4.04 8.59
C ARG A 157 11.87 -4.75 8.13
N ASP A 158 11.71 -5.88 7.45
CA ASP A 158 12.82 -6.72 6.98
C ASP A 158 13.27 -6.32 5.57
N VAL A 159 12.48 -5.50 4.87
CA VAL A 159 12.73 -5.08 3.50
C VAL A 159 12.48 -3.57 3.34
N GLU A 160 13.15 -2.98 2.35
CA GLU A 160 12.84 -1.62 1.89
C GLU A 160 11.81 -1.68 0.76
N PRO A 161 10.95 -0.64 0.61
CA PRO A 161 10.09 -0.53 -0.55
C PRO A 161 10.90 -0.54 -1.85
N ARG A 162 10.46 -1.32 -2.83
CA ARG A 162 11.11 -1.37 -4.15
C ARG A 162 10.97 -0.03 -4.86
N SER A 163 12.02 0.40 -5.55
CA SER A 163 11.97 1.53 -6.47
C SER A 163 11.34 1.17 -7.82
N ASP A 164 11.28 -0.11 -8.14
CA ASP A 164 10.69 -0.66 -9.37
C ASP A 164 9.86 -1.90 -9.02
N SER A 165 8.54 -1.75 -9.02
CA SER A 165 7.59 -2.82 -8.73
C SER A 165 6.83 -3.27 -9.99
N ARG A 166 7.33 -2.98 -11.19
CA ARG A 166 6.69 -3.37 -12.46
C ARG A 166 6.54 -4.87 -12.58
N LEU A 167 5.47 -5.29 -13.25
CA LEU A 167 5.11 -6.71 -13.40
C LEU A 167 5.34 -7.26 -14.82
N TYR A 168 6.02 -6.50 -15.67
CA TYR A 168 6.34 -6.91 -17.03
C TYR A 168 7.75 -6.50 -17.45
#